data_4c0f77d6c7c2d6655fd3d9baf1f89b46
#
_entry.id   4c0f77d6c7c2d6655fd3d9baf1f89b46
#
_cell.length_a   1.000
_cell.length_b   1.000
_cell.length_c   1.000
_cell.angle_alpha   90.00
_cell.angle_beta   90.00
_cell.angle_gamma   90.00
#
_symmetry.space_group_name_H-M   'P 1'
#
loop_
_entity.id
_entity.type
_entity.pdbx_description
1 polymer ?
#
loop_
_entity_poly.entity_id
_entity_poly.type
_entity_poly.pdbx_seq_one_letter_code
_entity_poly.pdbx_strand_id
1 'polypeptide(L)'
;MRYTQEQISTALVLLKATGSPDKVIQTLGYPSSPMLYHWRKKYPKYYDVPNQKHWRQAPTELKHDVIKRCLIKGEPVKLVAEEIGYTPSLIYKWIREYREKGCFQPMKKTTANINVNPNDITSAEDINELKAQMLDMQMEIDILKETINVLKKDPGIDQTALSNQEKAVIIDALKNKYSLPDLLKKLNLAKSSYYYQEKTIYAEDKHSNLHKRIIQLFHENRDIFGYRRIHMLLHREGIKVSEKVVRHIMKQEKLIIRRKRRQKYNSYKGEITPAVENVIDRDFHATKPNQKWLTDITEFSIKAGKVYLSPIIDCLDGMPVSWTIGTSPNAELANTMLRNAIATLKPNEKPIVHSDRGCHYRWPEWIQIMKEANLTRSMSKKGCSPDNSACEGFFGHLKTEMFYGHDWDEYSIEEFIQEINGYMGWYCKDRIKSTLGGLSPLDYRRSIGIAV
;
A
#
# COMPACT_ATOMS: atom_id res chain seq x y z
N MET A 1 2.98 -13.31 37.06
CA MET A 1 2.76 -14.69 37.58
C MET A 1 3.91 -15.56 37.07
N ARG A 2 4.54 -16.35 37.96
CA ARG A 2 5.56 -17.35 37.57
C ARG A 2 4.82 -18.70 37.47
N TYR A 3 4.84 -19.31 36.29
CA TYR A 3 4.27 -20.65 36.09
C TYR A 3 5.13 -21.72 36.73
N THR A 4 4.51 -22.76 37.29
CA THR A 4 5.22 -23.89 37.85
C THR A 4 5.80 -24.81 36.79
N GLN A 5 6.76 -25.66 37.17
CA GLN A 5 7.39 -26.58 36.23
C GLN A 5 6.43 -27.62 35.66
N GLU A 6 5.42 -28.00 36.49
CA GLU A 6 4.33 -28.88 36.07
C GLU A 6 3.41 -28.22 35.02
N GLN A 7 3.06 -26.97 35.23
CA GLN A 7 2.26 -26.21 34.26
C GLN A 7 2.98 -26.07 32.89
N ILE A 8 4.30 -25.85 32.94
CA ILE A 8 5.11 -25.75 31.71
C ILE A 8 5.17 -27.09 30.99
N SER A 9 5.41 -28.20 31.72
CA SER A 9 5.49 -29.53 31.11
C SER A 9 4.15 -29.98 30.54
N THR A 10 3.04 -29.77 31.24
CA THR A 10 1.69 -30.08 30.76
C THR A 10 1.34 -29.34 29.48
N ALA A 11 1.62 -28.03 29.45
CA ALA A 11 1.37 -27.22 28.25
C ALA A 11 2.23 -27.66 27.06
N LEU A 12 3.49 -28.05 27.26
CA LEU A 12 4.38 -28.52 26.20
C LEU A 12 4.02 -29.94 25.71
N VAL A 13 3.60 -30.83 26.58
CA VAL A 13 3.10 -32.17 26.22
C VAL A 13 1.81 -32.02 25.40
N LEU A 14 0.89 -31.16 25.81
CA LEU A 14 -0.35 -30.91 25.09
C LEU A 14 -0.08 -30.22 23.74
N LEU A 15 0.90 -29.32 23.68
CA LEU A 15 1.34 -28.72 22.41
C LEU A 15 1.92 -29.76 21.45
N LYS A 16 2.67 -30.72 21.98
CA LYS A 16 3.22 -31.85 21.20
C LYS A 16 2.10 -32.72 20.63
N ALA A 17 1.09 -33.03 21.46
CA ALA A 17 -0.03 -33.87 21.05
C ALA A 17 -1.00 -33.19 20.06
N THR A 18 -1.23 -31.89 20.20
CA THR A 18 -2.23 -31.15 19.41
C THR A 18 -1.64 -30.42 18.20
N GLY A 19 -0.33 -30.14 18.19
CA GLY A 19 0.37 -29.35 17.17
C GLY A 19 -0.10 -27.88 17.07
N SER A 20 -1.07 -27.45 17.89
CA SER A 20 -1.72 -26.12 17.78
C SER A 20 -1.65 -25.35 19.11
N PRO A 21 -0.97 -24.19 19.13
CA PRO A 21 -0.95 -23.32 20.31
C PRO A 21 -2.34 -22.89 20.76
N ASP A 22 -3.26 -22.63 19.83
CA ASP A 22 -4.61 -22.17 20.14
C ASP A 22 -5.42 -23.24 20.88
N LYS A 23 -5.28 -24.52 20.51
CA LYS A 23 -5.92 -25.62 21.23
C LYS A 23 -5.38 -25.77 22.66
N VAL A 24 -4.09 -25.56 22.86
CA VAL A 24 -3.48 -25.60 24.21
C VAL A 24 -4.04 -24.49 25.09
N ILE A 25 -4.14 -23.28 24.54
CA ILE A 25 -4.67 -22.11 25.24
C ILE A 25 -6.15 -22.30 25.59
N GLN A 26 -6.94 -22.85 24.64
CA GLN A 26 -8.35 -23.15 24.88
C GLN A 26 -8.56 -24.22 25.98
N THR A 27 -7.70 -25.23 26.00
CA THR A 27 -7.84 -26.36 26.94
C THR A 27 -7.36 -25.99 28.34
N LEU A 28 -6.24 -25.25 28.45
CA LEU A 28 -5.60 -24.98 29.74
C LEU A 28 -5.89 -23.58 30.29
N GLY A 29 -6.39 -22.66 29.47
CA GLY A 29 -6.54 -21.25 29.82
C GLY A 29 -5.23 -20.48 30.00
N TYR A 30 -4.09 -21.13 29.76
CA TYR A 30 -2.73 -20.60 29.82
C TYR A 30 -1.79 -21.43 28.92
N PRO A 31 -0.58 -20.97 28.63
CA PRO A 31 -0.06 -19.61 28.64
C PRO A 31 -0.44 -18.85 27.36
N SER A 32 0.08 -17.63 27.16
CA SER A 32 -0.05 -16.96 25.88
C SER A 32 0.79 -17.67 24.79
N SER A 33 0.37 -17.57 23.53
CA SER A 33 1.05 -18.21 22.41
C SER A 33 2.57 -17.88 22.32
N PRO A 34 3.03 -16.63 22.51
CA PRO A 34 4.48 -16.33 22.57
C PRO A 34 5.22 -17.06 23.68
N MET A 35 4.55 -17.28 24.84
CA MET A 35 5.14 -17.97 25.98
C MET A 35 5.33 -19.47 25.70
N LEU A 36 4.40 -20.11 25.00
CA LEU A 36 4.52 -21.49 24.54
C LEU A 36 5.75 -21.69 23.65
N TYR A 37 5.98 -20.80 22.71
CA TYR A 37 7.17 -20.84 21.85
C TYR A 37 8.47 -20.62 22.63
N HIS A 38 8.45 -19.72 23.63
CA HIS A 38 9.59 -19.51 24.51
C HIS A 38 9.90 -20.77 25.34
N TRP A 39 8.88 -21.41 25.91
CA TRP A 39 9.04 -22.64 26.69
C TRP A 39 9.51 -23.82 25.84
N ARG A 40 8.98 -23.97 24.63
CA ARG A 40 9.44 -24.98 23.67
C ARG A 40 10.94 -24.88 23.42
N LYS A 41 11.47 -23.66 23.29
CA LYS A 41 12.89 -23.42 23.09
C LYS A 41 13.72 -23.64 24.36
N LYS A 42 13.18 -23.27 25.53
CA LYS A 42 13.88 -23.33 26.81
C LYS A 42 13.89 -24.71 27.44
N TYR A 43 12.86 -25.52 27.22
CA TYR A 43 12.69 -26.85 27.81
C TYR A 43 12.49 -27.95 26.76
N PRO A 44 13.52 -28.24 25.93
CA PRO A 44 13.40 -29.20 24.83
C PRO A 44 13.05 -30.61 25.30
N LYS A 45 13.46 -31.01 26.53
CA LYS A 45 13.15 -32.33 27.10
C LYS A 45 11.66 -32.68 27.19
N TYR A 46 10.77 -31.68 27.26
CA TYR A 46 9.30 -31.92 27.31
C TYR A 46 8.66 -31.85 25.92
N TYR A 47 9.40 -31.43 24.90
CA TYR A 47 8.93 -31.27 23.54
C TYR A 47 9.82 -31.98 22.53
N ASP A 48 10.48 -33.07 22.94
CA ASP A 48 11.34 -33.85 22.04
C ASP A 48 10.52 -34.40 20.87
N VAL A 49 10.62 -33.74 19.73
CA VAL A 49 10.27 -34.31 18.42
C VAL A 49 11.50 -35.13 18.02
N PRO A 50 11.36 -36.41 17.62
CA PRO A 50 12.48 -37.17 17.10
C PRO A 50 13.23 -36.32 16.09
N ASN A 51 14.52 -36.21 16.28
CA ASN A 51 15.42 -35.34 15.54
C ASN A 51 15.22 -35.54 14.04
N GLN A 52 14.43 -34.72 13.40
CA GLN A 52 14.22 -34.74 11.95
C GLN A 52 15.50 -34.24 11.27
N LYS A 53 16.57 -35.05 11.33
CA LYS A 53 17.84 -34.81 10.62
C LYS A 53 17.68 -34.82 9.09
N HIS A 54 16.49 -35.10 8.56
CA HIS A 54 16.20 -35.22 7.12
C HIS A 54 15.90 -33.91 6.39
N TRP A 55 15.88 -32.77 7.07
CA TRP A 55 15.44 -31.48 6.50
C TRP A 55 16.35 -30.94 5.39
N ARG A 56 17.57 -31.38 5.29
CA ARG A 56 18.56 -30.81 4.34
C ARG A 56 18.86 -31.68 3.12
N GLN A 57 18.36 -32.93 3.06
CA GLN A 57 18.74 -33.87 2.02
C GLN A 57 17.57 -34.71 1.48
N ALA A 58 16.43 -34.06 1.15
CA ALA A 58 15.40 -34.77 0.41
C ALA A 58 15.97 -35.17 -0.97
N PRO A 59 15.82 -36.46 -1.40
CA PRO A 59 16.23 -36.89 -2.70
C PRO A 59 15.60 -36.05 -3.80
N THR A 60 16.35 -35.83 -4.88
CA THR A 60 15.87 -35.01 -6.01
C THR A 60 14.61 -35.59 -6.65
N GLU A 61 14.53 -36.92 -6.73
CA GLU A 61 13.37 -37.65 -7.25
C GLU A 61 12.10 -37.36 -6.41
N LEU A 62 12.24 -37.42 -5.08
CA LEU A 62 11.12 -37.09 -4.17
C LEU A 62 10.65 -35.64 -4.36
N LYS A 63 11.58 -34.71 -4.52
CA LYS A 63 11.21 -33.27 -4.76
C LYS A 63 10.46 -33.11 -6.07
N HIS A 64 10.90 -33.83 -7.14
CA HIS A 64 10.22 -33.82 -8.44
C HIS A 64 8.82 -34.43 -8.36
N ASP A 65 8.65 -35.53 -7.67
CA ASP A 65 7.33 -36.16 -7.49
C ASP A 65 6.37 -35.26 -6.71
N VAL A 66 6.83 -34.69 -5.61
CA VAL A 66 6.04 -33.73 -4.79
C VAL A 66 5.61 -32.52 -5.61
N ILE A 67 6.49 -31.96 -6.43
CA ILE A 67 6.18 -30.82 -7.29
C ILE A 67 5.17 -31.22 -8.37
N LYS A 68 5.35 -32.39 -9.00
CA LYS A 68 4.40 -32.92 -9.99
C LYS A 68 3.00 -33.07 -9.37
N ARG A 69 2.93 -33.64 -8.17
CA ARG A 69 1.68 -33.81 -7.44
C ARG A 69 1.02 -32.46 -7.11
N CYS A 70 1.78 -31.51 -6.58
CA CYS A 70 1.24 -30.21 -6.17
C CYS A 70 0.93 -29.28 -7.34
N LEU A 71 1.78 -29.21 -8.38
CA LEU A 71 1.63 -28.25 -9.48
C LEU A 71 0.85 -28.81 -10.69
N ILE A 72 1.00 -30.10 -10.99
CA ILE A 72 0.35 -30.70 -12.18
C ILE A 72 -0.97 -31.37 -11.79
N LYS A 73 -0.96 -32.15 -10.70
CA LYS A 73 -2.18 -32.85 -10.25
C LYS A 73 -3.07 -32.02 -9.34
N GLY A 74 -2.60 -30.83 -8.87
CA GLY A 74 -3.37 -29.93 -8.02
C GLY A 74 -3.62 -30.43 -6.59
N GLU A 75 -2.83 -31.39 -6.09
CA GLU A 75 -2.97 -31.93 -4.75
C GLU A 75 -2.62 -30.86 -3.69
N PRO A 76 -3.42 -30.70 -2.61
CA PRO A 76 -3.13 -29.72 -1.57
C PRO A 76 -1.79 -29.98 -0.88
N VAL A 77 -0.93 -28.96 -0.83
CA VAL A 77 0.42 -29.04 -0.24
C VAL A 77 0.41 -29.60 1.18
N LYS A 78 -0.63 -29.32 1.97
CA LYS A 78 -0.76 -29.81 3.34
C LYS A 78 -0.90 -31.34 3.39
N LEU A 79 -1.73 -31.93 2.52
CA LEU A 79 -1.93 -33.37 2.46
C LEU A 79 -0.68 -34.10 1.98
N VAL A 80 -0.04 -33.58 0.93
CA VAL A 80 1.20 -34.14 0.44
C VAL A 80 2.32 -34.06 1.49
N ALA A 81 2.37 -32.97 2.25
CA ALA A 81 3.34 -32.78 3.35
C ALA A 81 3.17 -33.80 4.48
N GLU A 82 1.92 -34.06 4.87
CA GLU A 82 1.60 -35.06 5.91
C GLU A 82 1.96 -36.48 5.47
N GLU A 83 1.68 -36.81 4.21
CA GLU A 83 1.96 -38.17 3.65
C GLU A 83 3.47 -38.46 3.59
N ILE A 84 4.27 -37.47 3.16
CA ILE A 84 5.73 -37.67 2.97
C ILE A 84 6.57 -37.33 4.21
N GLY A 85 5.93 -36.83 5.30
CA GLY A 85 6.60 -36.51 6.55
C GLY A 85 7.44 -35.23 6.55
N TYR A 86 7.18 -34.30 5.62
CA TYR A 86 7.86 -33.01 5.52
C TYR A 86 6.93 -31.84 5.88
N THR A 87 7.52 -30.69 6.23
CA THR A 87 6.70 -29.51 6.54
C THR A 87 6.17 -28.84 5.27
N PRO A 88 4.93 -28.33 5.27
CA PRO A 88 4.38 -27.57 4.15
C PRO A 88 5.28 -26.42 3.69
N SER A 89 5.93 -25.73 4.64
CA SER A 89 6.86 -24.63 4.35
C SER A 89 8.05 -25.05 3.51
N LEU A 90 8.54 -26.28 3.70
CA LEU A 90 9.64 -26.83 2.92
C LEU A 90 9.20 -27.16 1.50
N ILE A 91 8.00 -27.69 1.33
CA ILE A 91 7.43 -27.96 0.00
C ILE A 91 7.21 -26.67 -0.77
N TYR A 92 6.68 -25.60 -0.12
CA TYR A 92 6.57 -24.29 -0.75
C TYR A 92 7.93 -23.73 -1.17
N LYS A 93 9.00 -23.98 -0.37
CA LYS A 93 10.37 -23.64 -0.76
C LYS A 93 10.82 -24.38 -2.01
N TRP A 94 10.57 -25.71 -2.11
CA TRP A 94 10.91 -26.49 -3.28
C TRP A 94 10.14 -26.04 -4.53
N ILE A 95 8.86 -25.73 -4.39
CA ILE A 95 8.03 -25.18 -5.48
C ILE A 95 8.60 -23.86 -5.96
N ARG A 96 9.02 -22.96 -5.03
CA ARG A 96 9.65 -21.70 -5.39
C ARG A 96 10.98 -21.89 -6.10
N GLU A 97 11.87 -22.73 -5.56
CA GLU A 97 13.16 -23.06 -6.18
C GLU A 97 12.99 -23.67 -7.59
N TYR A 98 11.98 -24.50 -7.77
CA TYR A 98 11.65 -25.07 -9.08
C TYR A 98 11.14 -24.00 -10.06
N ARG A 99 10.31 -23.08 -9.60
CA ARG A 99 9.82 -21.97 -10.43
C ARG A 99 10.93 -20.98 -10.83
N GLU A 100 11.89 -20.75 -9.93
CA GLU A 100 13.01 -19.83 -10.17
C GLU A 100 14.08 -20.44 -11.10
N LYS A 101 14.34 -21.75 -11.00
CA LYS A 101 15.45 -22.41 -11.69
C LYS A 101 15.02 -23.33 -12.85
N GLY A 102 13.74 -23.59 -12.99
CA GLY A 102 13.18 -24.49 -14.03
C GLY A 102 13.48 -25.98 -13.86
N CYS A 103 14.47 -26.36 -13.04
CA CYS A 103 14.80 -27.75 -12.73
C CYS A 103 15.70 -27.84 -11.49
N PHE A 104 15.73 -29.01 -10.81
CA PHE A 104 16.63 -29.27 -9.67
C PHE A 104 18.01 -29.82 -10.07
N GLN A 105 18.15 -30.28 -11.30
CA GLN A 105 19.44 -30.68 -11.88
C GLN A 105 19.48 -30.28 -13.36
N PRO A 106 20.66 -30.00 -13.92
CA PRO A 106 20.81 -29.97 -15.37
C PRO A 106 20.37 -31.32 -15.90
N MET A 107 19.43 -31.37 -16.82
CA MET A 107 19.11 -32.55 -17.55
C MET A 107 20.43 -33.16 -18.03
N LYS A 108 20.82 -34.35 -17.52
CA LYS A 108 21.70 -35.20 -18.28
C LYS A 108 20.98 -35.37 -19.63
N LYS A 109 21.61 -34.87 -20.69
CA LYS A 109 21.16 -35.19 -22.06
C LYS A 109 21.04 -36.71 -22.12
N THR A 110 19.85 -37.21 -21.89
CA THR A 110 19.46 -38.50 -22.44
C THR A 110 19.36 -38.22 -23.93
N THR A 111 20.45 -38.40 -24.61
CA THR A 111 20.40 -38.87 -25.98
C THR A 111 19.61 -40.17 -25.88
N ALA A 112 18.29 -40.08 -26.04
CA ALA A 112 17.56 -41.19 -26.54
C ALA A 112 18.21 -41.43 -27.89
N ASN A 113 19.08 -42.46 -27.94
CA ASN A 113 19.44 -43.15 -29.17
C ASN A 113 18.12 -43.70 -29.69
N ILE A 114 17.39 -42.90 -30.42
CA ILE A 114 16.46 -43.39 -31.41
C ILE A 114 17.41 -43.91 -32.48
N ASN A 115 17.75 -45.20 -32.38
CA ASN A 115 18.26 -45.95 -33.50
C ASN A 115 17.13 -46.03 -34.53
N VAL A 116 16.90 -44.93 -35.23
CA VAL A 116 16.19 -44.95 -36.49
C VAL A 116 17.19 -45.48 -37.48
N ASN A 117 17.03 -46.73 -37.83
CA ASN A 117 17.77 -47.34 -38.92
C ASN A 117 17.52 -46.51 -40.18
N PRO A 118 18.51 -45.90 -40.82
CA PRO A 118 18.29 -45.03 -42.00
C PRO A 118 17.60 -45.70 -43.16
N ASN A 119 17.44 -47.04 -43.11
CA ASN A 119 16.87 -47.89 -44.19
C ASN A 119 15.35 -48.14 -44.02
N ASP A 120 14.70 -47.68 -42.94
CA ASP A 120 13.27 -47.91 -42.72
C ASP A 120 12.36 -46.75 -43.22
N ILE A 121 12.92 -45.70 -43.80
CA ILE A 121 12.14 -44.61 -44.41
C ILE A 121 11.98 -44.88 -45.90
N THR A 122 11.00 -45.72 -46.25
CA THR A 122 10.82 -46.18 -47.64
C THR A 122 9.55 -45.70 -48.34
N SER A 123 8.67 -44.91 -47.68
CA SER A 123 7.48 -44.38 -48.35
C SER A 123 7.50 -42.85 -48.40
N ALA A 124 6.98 -42.29 -49.49
CA ALA A 124 6.76 -40.85 -49.63
C ALA A 124 5.77 -40.31 -48.59
N GLU A 125 4.93 -41.19 -48.01
CA GLU A 125 3.97 -40.92 -46.95
C GLU A 125 4.67 -40.65 -45.63
N ASP A 126 5.69 -41.42 -45.24
CA ASP A 126 6.47 -41.24 -44.01
C ASP A 126 7.22 -39.90 -44.00
N ILE A 127 7.77 -39.51 -45.18
CA ILE A 127 8.46 -38.21 -45.32
C ILE A 127 7.49 -37.04 -45.19
N ASN A 128 6.28 -37.17 -45.70
CA ASN A 128 5.27 -36.14 -45.59
C ASN A 128 4.73 -36.00 -44.14
N GLU A 129 4.59 -37.12 -43.45
CA GLU A 129 4.21 -37.14 -42.03
C GLU A 129 5.28 -36.50 -41.13
N LEU A 130 6.57 -36.83 -41.39
CA LEU A 130 7.70 -36.21 -40.68
C LEU A 130 7.75 -34.70 -40.92
N LYS A 131 7.52 -34.23 -42.16
CA LYS A 131 7.45 -32.81 -42.49
C LYS A 131 6.31 -32.10 -41.78
N ALA A 132 5.14 -32.73 -41.67
CA ALA A 132 3.98 -32.21 -40.94
C ALA A 132 4.29 -32.08 -39.44
N GLN A 133 4.92 -33.10 -38.84
CA GLN A 133 5.35 -33.07 -37.43
C GLN A 133 6.40 -31.97 -37.17
N MET A 134 7.37 -31.81 -38.09
CA MET A 134 8.35 -30.73 -37.99
C MET A 134 7.69 -29.33 -38.05
N LEU A 135 6.70 -29.16 -38.93
CA LEU A 135 5.99 -27.86 -39.04
C LEU A 135 5.17 -27.58 -37.78
N ASP A 136 4.53 -28.60 -37.20
CA ASP A 136 3.77 -28.47 -35.97
C ASP A 136 4.65 -28.09 -34.78
N MET A 137 5.81 -28.75 -34.63
CA MET A 137 6.81 -28.42 -33.60
C MET A 137 7.36 -27.01 -33.79
N GLN A 138 7.61 -26.57 -35.03
CA GLN A 138 8.09 -25.20 -35.32
C GLN A 138 7.05 -24.17 -34.95
N MET A 139 5.75 -24.45 -35.20
CA MET A 139 4.65 -23.59 -34.79
C MET A 139 4.59 -23.47 -33.25
N GLU A 140 4.73 -24.57 -32.51
CA GLU A 140 4.77 -24.52 -31.05
C GLU A 140 5.94 -23.68 -30.49
N ILE A 141 7.12 -23.85 -31.08
CA ILE A 141 8.31 -23.06 -30.72
C ILE A 141 8.06 -21.56 -30.95
N ASP A 142 7.45 -21.19 -32.06
CA ASP A 142 7.20 -19.80 -32.38
C ASP A 142 6.10 -19.21 -31.48
N ILE A 143 5.06 -19.96 -31.16
CA ILE A 143 4.05 -19.58 -30.16
C ILE A 143 4.69 -19.36 -28.79
N LEU A 144 5.59 -20.26 -28.35
CA LEU A 144 6.30 -20.10 -27.08
C LEU A 144 7.22 -18.88 -27.06
N LYS A 145 7.93 -18.59 -28.14
CA LYS A 145 8.76 -17.40 -28.27
C LYS A 145 7.93 -16.13 -28.16
N GLU A 146 6.80 -16.07 -28.87
CA GLU A 146 5.93 -14.90 -28.85
C GLU A 146 5.22 -14.75 -27.49
N THR A 147 4.87 -15.85 -26.85
CA THR A 147 4.40 -15.84 -25.46
C THR A 147 5.42 -15.22 -24.52
N ILE A 148 6.69 -15.59 -24.64
CA ILE A 148 7.78 -14.99 -23.85
C ILE A 148 7.94 -13.50 -24.14
N ASN A 149 7.77 -13.07 -25.39
CA ASN A 149 7.84 -11.67 -25.78
C ASN A 149 6.68 -10.85 -25.15
N VAL A 150 5.48 -11.39 -25.14
CA VAL A 150 4.30 -10.77 -24.50
C VAL A 150 4.52 -10.67 -22.98
N LEU A 151 5.00 -11.75 -22.35
CA LEU A 151 5.31 -11.77 -20.90
C LEU A 151 6.43 -10.80 -20.50
N LYS A 152 7.43 -10.58 -21.37
CA LYS A 152 8.50 -9.60 -21.11
C LYS A 152 8.01 -8.17 -21.17
N LYS A 153 7.00 -7.86 -21.99
CA LYS A 153 6.43 -6.51 -22.12
C LYS A 153 5.59 -6.12 -20.89
N ASP A 154 4.96 -7.09 -20.22
CA ASP A 154 4.19 -6.84 -18.99
C ASP A 154 4.52 -7.89 -17.89
N PRO A 155 5.42 -7.56 -16.96
CA PRO A 155 5.83 -8.47 -15.87
C PRO A 155 4.71 -8.84 -14.88
N GLY A 156 3.55 -8.21 -14.99
CA GLY A 156 2.38 -8.48 -14.12
C GLY A 156 1.45 -9.58 -14.63
N ILE A 157 1.72 -10.17 -15.79
CA ILE A 157 0.89 -11.23 -16.37
C ILE A 157 1.13 -12.55 -15.64
N ASP A 158 0.05 -13.26 -15.33
CA ASP A 158 0.11 -14.61 -14.77
C ASP A 158 0.66 -15.58 -15.84
N GLN A 159 1.85 -16.12 -15.57
CA GLN A 159 2.56 -17.02 -16.48
C GLN A 159 1.84 -18.36 -16.72
N THR A 160 0.81 -18.66 -15.94
CA THR A 160 0.10 -19.95 -15.99
C THR A 160 -1.16 -19.93 -16.86
N ALA A 161 -1.71 -18.73 -17.16
CA ALA A 161 -2.94 -18.60 -17.95
C ALA A 161 -2.95 -17.31 -18.79
N LEU A 162 -2.69 -17.42 -20.07
CA LEU A 162 -2.84 -16.33 -21.03
C LEU A 162 -4.31 -15.90 -21.14
N SER A 163 -4.58 -14.60 -21.04
CA SER A 163 -5.88 -14.01 -21.31
C SER A 163 -6.23 -14.12 -22.82
N ASN A 164 -7.51 -14.01 -23.14
CA ASN A 164 -7.95 -14.02 -24.55
C ASN A 164 -7.32 -12.89 -25.38
N GLN A 165 -7.04 -11.74 -24.76
CA GLN A 165 -6.38 -10.62 -25.41
C GLN A 165 -4.91 -10.95 -25.74
N GLU A 166 -4.17 -11.55 -24.82
CA GLU A 166 -2.78 -11.95 -25.04
C GLU A 166 -2.68 -13.05 -26.10
N LYS A 167 -3.59 -14.03 -26.07
CA LYS A 167 -3.70 -15.04 -27.13
C LYS A 167 -3.95 -14.40 -28.50
N ALA A 168 -4.81 -13.38 -28.57
CA ALA A 168 -5.09 -12.69 -29.82
C ALA A 168 -3.86 -11.93 -30.35
N VAL A 169 -3.07 -11.29 -29.47
CA VAL A 169 -1.80 -10.64 -29.83
C VAL A 169 -0.80 -11.64 -30.38
N ILE A 170 -0.66 -12.83 -29.79
CA ILE A 170 0.23 -13.89 -30.27
C ILE A 170 -0.22 -14.38 -31.64
N ILE A 171 -1.53 -14.61 -31.83
CA ILE A 171 -2.09 -15.02 -33.12
C ILE A 171 -1.83 -13.96 -34.17
N ASP A 172 -2.02 -12.70 -33.84
CA ASP A 172 -1.81 -11.58 -34.78
C ASP A 172 -0.36 -11.47 -35.24
N ALA A 173 0.59 -11.70 -34.36
CA ALA A 173 2.02 -11.75 -34.70
C ALA A 173 2.39 -12.95 -35.61
N LEU A 174 1.66 -14.07 -35.52
CA LEU A 174 1.99 -15.30 -36.23
C LEU A 174 1.07 -15.62 -37.43
N LYS A 175 -0.03 -14.88 -37.63
CA LYS A 175 -1.03 -15.14 -38.69
C LYS A 175 -0.47 -15.08 -40.13
N ASN A 176 0.64 -14.36 -40.32
CA ASN A 176 1.30 -14.30 -41.63
C ASN A 176 2.16 -15.52 -41.93
N LYS A 177 2.48 -16.33 -40.93
CA LYS A 177 3.36 -17.50 -41.05
C LYS A 177 2.59 -18.82 -40.98
N TYR A 178 1.50 -18.85 -40.22
CA TYR A 178 0.68 -20.04 -39.98
C TYR A 178 -0.80 -19.78 -40.23
N SER A 179 -1.55 -20.84 -40.53
CA SER A 179 -3.00 -20.70 -40.76
C SER A 179 -3.73 -20.26 -39.48
N LEU A 180 -4.69 -19.34 -39.62
CA LEU A 180 -5.49 -18.86 -38.49
C LEU A 180 -6.23 -20.00 -37.77
N PRO A 181 -6.85 -20.99 -38.44
CA PRO A 181 -7.51 -22.09 -37.76
C PRO A 181 -6.57 -22.91 -36.86
N ASP A 182 -5.34 -23.18 -37.29
CA ASP A 182 -4.38 -23.96 -36.52
C ASP A 182 -3.89 -23.20 -35.29
N LEU A 183 -3.60 -21.89 -35.43
CA LEU A 183 -3.25 -21.02 -34.31
C LEU A 183 -4.38 -20.94 -33.27
N LEU A 184 -5.63 -20.78 -33.73
CA LEU A 184 -6.79 -20.75 -32.85
C LEU A 184 -6.96 -22.05 -32.07
N LYS A 185 -6.76 -23.19 -32.74
CA LYS A 185 -6.84 -24.53 -32.15
C LYS A 185 -5.72 -24.72 -31.10
N LYS A 186 -4.46 -24.40 -31.44
CA LYS A 186 -3.28 -24.54 -30.53
C LYS A 186 -3.41 -23.66 -29.28
N LEU A 187 -3.88 -22.43 -29.42
CA LEU A 187 -4.07 -21.49 -28.30
C LEU A 187 -5.42 -21.64 -27.58
N ASN A 188 -6.26 -22.59 -28.02
CA ASN A 188 -7.61 -22.80 -27.51
C ASN A 188 -8.39 -21.47 -27.38
N LEU A 189 -8.55 -20.77 -28.53
CA LEU A 189 -9.28 -19.52 -28.62
C LEU A 189 -10.38 -19.63 -29.68
N ALA A 190 -11.61 -19.32 -29.32
CA ALA A 190 -12.72 -19.29 -30.27
C ALA A 190 -12.51 -18.19 -31.32
N LYS A 191 -12.87 -18.48 -32.59
CA LYS A 191 -12.76 -17.52 -33.71
C LYS A 191 -13.48 -16.20 -33.44
N SER A 192 -14.67 -16.26 -32.85
CA SER A 192 -15.42 -15.06 -32.43
C SER A 192 -14.69 -14.22 -31.39
N SER A 193 -14.06 -14.90 -30.43
CA SER A 193 -13.26 -14.23 -29.38
C SER A 193 -12.02 -13.56 -29.98
N TYR A 194 -11.37 -14.21 -30.95
CA TYR A 194 -10.21 -13.61 -31.65
C TYR A 194 -10.60 -12.29 -32.34
N TYR A 195 -11.63 -12.31 -33.20
CA TYR A 195 -12.06 -11.09 -33.91
C TYR A 195 -12.59 -10.00 -32.97
N TYR A 196 -13.21 -10.39 -31.87
CA TYR A 196 -13.59 -9.41 -30.84
C TYR A 196 -12.36 -8.75 -30.21
N GLN A 197 -11.34 -9.53 -29.86
CA GLN A 197 -10.11 -9.00 -29.29
C GLN A 197 -9.29 -8.20 -30.31
N GLU A 198 -9.17 -8.67 -31.55
CA GLU A 198 -8.51 -7.96 -32.65
C GLU A 198 -9.14 -6.56 -32.83
N LYS A 199 -10.46 -6.48 -32.92
CA LYS A 199 -11.18 -5.20 -33.02
C LYS A 199 -10.92 -4.29 -31.79
N THR A 200 -10.77 -4.87 -30.62
CA THR A 200 -10.53 -4.14 -29.37
C THR A 200 -9.09 -3.63 -29.29
N ILE A 201 -8.11 -4.43 -29.75
CA ILE A 201 -6.68 -4.08 -29.74
C ILE A 201 -6.39 -2.93 -30.72
N TYR A 202 -7.03 -2.93 -31.90
CA TYR A 202 -6.82 -1.90 -32.94
C TYR A 202 -7.84 -0.77 -32.87
N ALA A 203 -8.81 -0.80 -31.93
CA ALA A 203 -9.71 0.33 -31.72
C ALA A 203 -8.91 1.50 -31.16
N GLU A 204 -9.07 2.68 -31.74
CA GLU A 204 -8.57 3.90 -31.12
C GLU A 204 -9.10 4.00 -29.69
N ASP A 205 -8.20 4.29 -28.77
CA ASP A 205 -8.58 4.47 -27.37
C ASP A 205 -9.55 5.65 -27.26
N LYS A 206 -10.83 5.35 -27.12
CA LYS A 206 -11.91 6.34 -26.95
C LYS A 206 -11.64 7.31 -25.79
N HIS A 207 -10.73 6.96 -24.91
CA HIS A 207 -10.38 7.71 -23.72
C HIS A 207 -9.00 8.38 -23.79
N SER A 208 -8.32 8.40 -24.96
CA SER A 208 -6.97 8.95 -25.10
C SER A 208 -6.84 10.36 -24.52
N ASN A 209 -7.79 11.27 -24.81
CA ASN A 209 -7.79 12.62 -24.24
C ASN A 209 -8.06 12.59 -22.72
N LEU A 210 -8.88 11.67 -22.27
CA LEU A 210 -9.16 11.48 -20.83
C LEU A 210 -7.93 10.95 -20.07
N HIS A 211 -7.16 10.02 -20.68
CA HIS A 211 -5.89 9.54 -20.13
C HIS A 211 -4.93 10.69 -19.91
N LYS A 212 -4.69 11.51 -20.96
CA LYS A 212 -3.81 12.69 -20.87
C LYS A 212 -4.27 13.65 -19.78
N ARG A 213 -5.58 13.95 -19.70
CA ARG A 213 -6.09 14.88 -18.69
C ARG A 213 -5.96 14.32 -17.27
N ILE A 214 -6.21 13.03 -17.06
CA ILE A 214 -6.02 12.37 -15.75
C ILE A 214 -4.55 12.42 -15.30
N ILE A 215 -3.61 12.12 -16.20
CA ILE A 215 -2.17 12.19 -15.91
C ILE A 215 -1.79 13.63 -15.55
N GLN A 216 -2.24 14.60 -16.31
CA GLN A 216 -1.97 16.02 -16.06
C GLN A 216 -2.53 16.46 -14.72
N LEU A 217 -3.80 16.16 -14.41
CA LEU A 217 -4.42 16.48 -13.11
C LEU A 217 -3.69 15.83 -11.94
N PHE A 218 -3.17 14.61 -12.12
CA PHE A 218 -2.40 13.93 -11.08
C PHE A 218 -1.11 14.68 -10.77
N HIS A 219 -0.34 15.08 -11.79
CA HIS A 219 0.91 15.83 -11.63
C HIS A 219 0.69 17.27 -11.16
N GLU A 220 -0.32 17.98 -11.68
CA GLU A 220 -0.70 19.30 -11.20
C GLU A 220 -0.99 19.33 -9.69
N ASN A 221 -1.47 18.20 -9.16
CA ASN A 221 -1.79 18.03 -7.75
C ASN A 221 -0.73 17.21 -6.98
N ARG A 222 0.56 17.38 -7.31
CA ARG A 222 1.71 16.85 -6.58
C ARG A 222 1.71 15.31 -6.43
N ASP A 223 1.11 14.57 -7.33
CA ASP A 223 0.98 13.10 -7.31
C ASP A 223 0.23 12.53 -6.07
N ILE A 224 -0.60 13.34 -5.43
CA ILE A 224 -1.24 13.00 -4.15
C ILE A 224 -2.72 12.66 -4.31
N PHE A 225 -3.34 13.05 -5.43
CA PHE A 225 -4.78 12.85 -5.60
C PHE A 225 -5.11 11.44 -6.08
N GLY A 226 -5.91 10.71 -5.28
CA GLY A 226 -6.48 9.43 -5.68
C GLY A 226 -7.66 9.62 -6.64
N TYR A 227 -8.11 8.51 -7.23
CA TYR A 227 -9.14 8.49 -8.25
C TYR A 227 -10.42 9.28 -7.88
N ARG A 228 -10.82 9.32 -6.62
CA ARG A 228 -12.02 10.08 -6.19
C ARG A 228 -11.82 11.58 -6.34
N ARG A 229 -10.66 12.11 -5.96
CA ARG A 229 -10.36 13.54 -6.13
C ARG A 229 -10.18 13.90 -7.61
N ILE A 230 -9.48 13.06 -8.38
CA ILE A 230 -9.36 13.24 -9.83
C ILE A 230 -10.74 13.21 -10.50
N HIS A 231 -11.61 12.29 -10.12
CA HIS A 231 -13.00 12.24 -10.61
C HIS A 231 -13.77 13.53 -10.30
N MET A 232 -13.65 14.08 -9.08
CA MET A 232 -14.28 15.34 -8.70
C MET A 232 -13.77 16.52 -9.54
N LEU A 233 -12.46 16.58 -9.84
CA LEU A 233 -11.90 17.61 -10.71
C LEU A 233 -12.42 17.50 -12.14
N LEU A 234 -12.42 16.30 -12.72
CA LEU A 234 -12.99 16.06 -14.04
C LEU A 234 -14.46 16.47 -14.13
N HIS A 235 -15.23 16.16 -13.09
CA HIS A 235 -16.65 16.57 -13.04
C HIS A 235 -16.81 18.10 -13.00
N ARG A 236 -15.93 18.81 -12.30
CA ARG A 236 -15.88 20.31 -12.28
C ARG A 236 -15.52 20.89 -13.65
N GLU A 237 -14.70 20.22 -14.41
CA GLU A 237 -14.37 20.56 -15.79
C GLU A 237 -15.49 20.20 -16.80
N GLY A 238 -16.61 19.67 -16.31
CA GLY A 238 -17.74 19.24 -17.15
C GLY A 238 -17.54 17.88 -17.81
N ILE A 239 -16.46 17.15 -17.50
CA ILE A 239 -16.18 15.84 -18.07
C ILE A 239 -16.96 14.77 -17.31
N LYS A 240 -18.01 14.24 -17.94
CA LYS A 240 -18.85 13.18 -17.37
C LYS A 240 -18.20 11.82 -17.56
N VAL A 241 -17.62 11.26 -16.51
CA VAL A 241 -16.97 9.95 -16.48
C VAL A 241 -17.29 9.24 -15.17
N SER A 242 -17.35 7.91 -15.16
CA SER A 242 -17.58 7.17 -13.92
C SER A 242 -16.27 7.00 -13.10
N GLU A 243 -16.40 6.91 -11.77
CA GLU A 243 -15.26 6.64 -10.89
C GLU A 243 -14.51 5.34 -11.27
N LYS A 244 -15.23 4.32 -11.77
CA LYS A 244 -14.63 3.05 -12.20
C LYS A 244 -13.65 3.25 -13.36
N VAL A 245 -14.01 4.08 -14.33
CA VAL A 245 -13.16 4.41 -15.50
C VAL A 245 -11.93 5.18 -15.05
N VAL A 246 -12.09 6.21 -14.23
CA VAL A 246 -10.96 6.98 -13.70
C VAL A 246 -10.00 6.08 -12.92
N ARG A 247 -10.53 5.23 -12.05
CA ARG A 247 -9.73 4.26 -11.28
C ARG A 247 -8.99 3.28 -12.19
N HIS A 248 -9.64 2.81 -13.27
CA HIS A 248 -9.04 1.90 -14.22
C HIS A 248 -7.88 2.56 -14.96
N ILE A 249 -8.09 3.77 -15.49
CA ILE A 249 -7.06 4.56 -16.17
C ILE A 249 -5.87 4.83 -15.24
N MET A 250 -6.11 5.30 -14.01
CA MET A 250 -5.03 5.54 -13.04
C MET A 250 -4.21 4.27 -12.73
N LYS A 251 -4.87 3.10 -12.74
CA LYS A 251 -4.17 1.81 -12.56
C LYS A 251 -3.33 1.46 -13.80
N GLN A 252 -3.86 1.66 -15.02
CA GLN A 252 -3.15 1.42 -16.27
C GLN A 252 -1.90 2.31 -16.39
N GLU A 253 -2.04 3.60 -16.08
CA GLU A 253 -0.96 4.59 -16.12
C GLU A 253 -0.03 4.50 -14.89
N LYS A 254 -0.22 3.52 -14.00
CA LYS A 254 0.59 3.31 -12.79
C LYS A 254 0.66 4.55 -11.87
N LEU A 255 -0.39 5.37 -11.85
CA LEU A 255 -0.49 6.55 -10.99
C LEU A 255 -0.77 6.13 -9.55
N ILE A 256 0.29 5.88 -8.79
CA ILE A 256 0.22 5.31 -7.45
C ILE A 256 0.57 6.38 -6.41
N ILE A 257 -0.35 6.59 -5.47
CA ILE A 257 -0.09 7.45 -4.31
C ILE A 257 0.85 6.72 -3.36
N ARG A 258 2.02 7.29 -3.09
CA ARG A 258 3.00 6.72 -2.15
C ARG A 258 2.49 6.88 -0.72
N ARG A 259 2.26 5.77 0.00
CA ARG A 259 1.89 5.76 1.43
C ARG A 259 2.93 4.99 2.23
N LYS A 260 3.59 5.65 3.19
CA LYS A 260 4.38 4.94 4.21
C LYS A 260 3.47 4.44 5.34
N ARG A 261 3.81 3.30 5.96
CA ARG A 261 3.09 2.75 7.12
C ARG A 261 3.23 3.68 8.33
N ARG A 262 2.14 3.87 9.08
CA ARG A 262 2.14 4.58 10.38
C ARG A 262 3.13 3.94 11.35
N GLN A 263 4.02 4.74 11.95
CA GLN A 263 4.80 4.34 13.12
C GLN A 263 3.97 4.57 14.39
N LYS A 264 4.06 3.65 15.35
CA LYS A 264 3.39 3.79 16.64
C LYS A 264 4.14 4.80 17.50
N TYR A 265 3.40 5.73 18.10
CA TYR A 265 3.92 6.76 18.98
C TYR A 265 3.79 6.36 20.45
N ASN A 266 4.76 6.73 21.29
CA ASN A 266 4.69 6.59 22.75
C ASN A 266 4.51 7.96 23.38
N SER A 267 3.54 8.11 24.29
CA SER A 267 3.25 9.36 25.01
C SER A 267 4.07 9.47 26.30
N TYR A 268 4.56 10.67 26.61
CA TYR A 268 5.30 11.01 27.84
C TYR A 268 4.38 11.20 29.03
N LYS A 269 4.76 10.69 30.22
CA LYS A 269 3.99 10.80 31.46
C LYS A 269 4.69 11.74 32.43
N GLY A 270 4.20 12.98 32.60
CA GLY A 270 4.66 13.88 33.66
C GLY A 270 3.98 15.24 33.60
N GLU A 271 3.29 15.66 34.68
CA GLU A 271 2.70 17.00 34.78
C GLU A 271 2.43 17.50 36.19
N ILE A 272 2.67 18.82 36.41
CA ILE A 272 2.53 19.51 37.72
C ILE A 272 1.84 20.92 37.54
N THR A 273 0.72 21.03 36.80
CA THR A 273 0.06 22.34 36.62
C THR A 273 -1.47 22.25 36.69
N PRO A 274 -2.18 23.35 37.11
CA PRO A 274 -3.64 23.38 37.19
C PRO A 274 -4.26 23.02 35.82
N ALA A 275 -5.27 22.19 35.86
CA ALA A 275 -5.95 21.70 34.66
C ALA A 275 -6.78 22.86 34.02
N VAL A 276 -6.49 23.17 32.76
CA VAL A 276 -7.41 23.91 31.89
C VAL A 276 -8.48 22.95 31.39
N GLU A 277 -9.74 23.35 31.40
CA GLU A 277 -10.87 22.54 31.01
C GLU A 277 -10.82 22.19 29.51
N ASN A 278 -11.25 20.96 29.18
CA ASN A 278 -11.47 20.54 27.78
C ASN A 278 -12.89 21.01 27.37
N VAL A 279 -13.01 22.25 26.92
CA VAL A 279 -14.27 22.86 26.51
C VAL A 279 -14.81 22.25 25.20
N ILE A 280 -13.93 21.79 24.30
CA ILE A 280 -14.32 21.22 22.99
C ILE A 280 -14.86 19.80 23.14
N ASP A 281 -14.33 19.02 24.10
CA ASP A 281 -14.72 17.63 24.41
C ASP A 281 -14.90 16.75 23.16
N ARG A 282 -13.94 16.82 22.24
CA ARG A 282 -13.90 16.08 20.94
C ARG A 282 -14.93 16.51 19.90
N ASP A 283 -15.73 17.53 20.17
CA ASP A 283 -16.60 18.13 19.14
C ASP A 283 -15.82 19.13 18.29
N PHE A 284 -15.19 18.60 17.24
CA PHE A 284 -14.45 19.37 16.27
C PHE A 284 -15.32 19.92 15.11
N HIS A 285 -16.63 19.96 15.29
CA HIS A 285 -17.53 20.55 14.32
C HIS A 285 -17.78 22.02 14.65
N ALA A 286 -17.75 22.85 13.62
CA ALA A 286 -18.13 24.25 13.68
C ALA A 286 -19.13 24.54 12.55
N THR A 287 -20.08 25.44 12.79
CA THR A 287 -21.09 25.86 11.81
C THR A 287 -20.73 27.20 11.15
N LYS A 288 -19.79 27.91 11.74
CA LYS A 288 -19.29 29.22 11.26
C LYS A 288 -17.76 29.24 11.40
N PRO A 289 -17.05 30.04 10.59
CA PRO A 289 -15.62 30.23 10.78
C PRO A 289 -15.35 30.89 12.13
N ASN A 290 -14.15 30.68 12.62
CA ASN A 290 -13.65 31.29 13.85
C ASN A 290 -14.50 30.99 15.11
N GLN A 291 -15.20 29.84 15.13
CA GLN A 291 -15.84 29.31 16.34
C GLN A 291 -14.89 28.48 17.20
N LYS A 292 -14.17 27.57 16.56
CA LYS A 292 -13.24 26.64 17.22
C LYS A 292 -11.96 26.56 16.41
N TRP A 293 -10.86 26.82 17.05
CA TRP A 293 -9.53 26.73 16.50
C TRP A 293 -8.74 25.61 17.18
N LEU A 294 -7.97 24.86 16.41
CA LEU A 294 -7.06 23.84 16.93
C LEU A 294 -5.63 24.27 16.65
N THR A 295 -4.74 24.00 17.59
CA THR A 295 -3.31 24.27 17.41
C THR A 295 -2.47 23.17 18.05
N ASP A 296 -1.32 22.91 17.46
CA ASP A 296 -0.29 22.01 17.94
C ASP A 296 1.02 22.34 17.19
N ILE A 297 2.14 21.83 17.65
CA ILE A 297 3.44 22.01 17.01
C ILE A 297 3.92 20.67 16.46
N THR A 298 4.32 20.65 15.19
CA THR A 298 4.91 19.46 14.60
C THR A 298 6.37 19.69 14.20
N GLU A 299 7.19 18.66 14.39
CA GLU A 299 8.62 18.64 14.02
C GLU A 299 8.83 17.91 12.70
N PHE A 300 9.72 18.45 11.89
CA PHE A 300 10.34 17.81 10.75
C PHE A 300 11.83 17.70 10.97
N SER A 301 12.40 16.54 10.72
CA SER A 301 13.85 16.31 10.78
C SER A 301 14.36 16.01 9.39
N ILE A 302 15.20 16.91 8.86
CA ILE A 302 15.94 16.75 7.61
C ILE A 302 17.43 16.68 7.94
N LYS A 303 18.27 16.38 6.96
CA LYS A 303 19.73 16.28 7.17
C LYS A 303 20.36 17.60 7.63
N ALA A 304 19.83 18.73 7.10
CA ALA A 304 20.29 20.08 7.47
C ALA A 304 19.88 20.49 8.89
N GLY A 305 18.89 19.86 9.52
CA GLY A 305 18.46 20.19 10.87
C GLY A 305 16.97 19.91 11.14
N LYS A 306 16.45 20.55 12.17
CA LYS A 306 15.06 20.42 12.58
C LYS A 306 14.29 21.69 12.23
N VAL A 307 13.08 21.52 11.74
CA VAL A 307 12.14 22.58 11.44
C VAL A 307 10.81 22.30 12.13
N TYR A 308 10.20 23.31 12.70
CA TYR A 308 8.95 23.24 13.47
C TYR A 308 7.89 24.08 12.79
N LEU A 309 6.69 23.55 12.68
CA LEU A 309 5.50 24.22 12.16
C LEU A 309 4.47 24.30 13.27
N SER A 310 3.98 25.51 13.53
CA SER A 310 2.87 25.81 14.46
C SER A 310 1.72 26.47 13.69
N PRO A 311 0.65 25.74 13.35
CA PRO A 311 -0.53 26.29 12.68
C PRO A 311 -1.68 26.51 13.65
N ILE A 312 -2.61 27.39 13.29
CA ILE A 312 -3.99 27.39 13.77
C ILE A 312 -4.92 26.89 12.67
N ILE A 313 -5.72 25.89 12.99
CA ILE A 313 -6.65 25.22 12.08
C ILE A 313 -8.09 25.53 12.50
N ASP A 314 -8.89 26.07 11.58
CA ASP A 314 -10.32 26.28 11.81
C ASP A 314 -11.11 24.97 11.70
N CYS A 315 -11.97 24.70 12.67
CA CYS A 315 -12.79 23.48 12.69
C CYS A 315 -13.93 23.48 11.67
N LEU A 316 -14.30 24.62 11.08
CA LEU A 316 -15.36 24.66 10.06
C LEU A 316 -15.02 23.81 8.84
N ASP A 317 -13.82 24.01 8.31
CA ASP A 317 -13.37 23.43 7.03
C ASP A 317 -11.96 22.83 7.10
N GLY A 318 -11.31 22.96 8.25
CA GLY A 318 -9.92 22.57 8.46
C GLY A 318 -8.94 23.45 7.69
N MET A 319 -9.25 24.71 7.48
CA MET A 319 -8.36 25.69 6.88
C MET A 319 -7.33 26.16 7.90
N PRO A 320 -6.03 26.19 7.57
CA PRO A 320 -5.04 26.91 8.33
C PRO A 320 -5.32 28.42 8.26
N VAL A 321 -5.67 29.01 9.41
CA VAL A 321 -5.94 30.47 9.54
C VAL A 321 -4.62 31.22 9.57
N SER A 322 -3.66 30.71 10.31
CA SER A 322 -2.31 31.25 10.45
C SER A 322 -1.33 30.14 10.71
N TRP A 323 -0.07 30.33 10.35
CA TRP A 323 1.03 29.44 10.72
C TRP A 323 2.34 30.18 10.82
N THR A 324 3.24 29.62 11.62
CA THR A 324 4.64 30.04 11.72
C THR A 324 5.54 28.84 11.58
N ILE A 325 6.72 29.08 11.00
CA ILE A 325 7.73 28.06 10.80
C ILE A 325 9.05 28.56 11.39
N GLY A 326 9.76 27.72 12.11
CA GLY A 326 11.04 28.08 12.73
C GLY A 326 11.93 26.89 13.01
N THR A 327 13.15 27.15 13.43
CA THR A 327 14.15 26.13 13.74
C THR A 327 14.13 25.69 15.20
N SER A 328 13.32 26.33 16.03
CA SER A 328 13.19 26.05 17.47
C SER A 328 11.72 26.11 17.88
N PRO A 329 11.23 25.16 18.70
CA PRO A 329 9.88 25.18 19.24
C PRO A 329 9.85 26.08 20.48
N ASN A 330 10.00 27.38 20.29
CA ASN A 330 10.04 28.36 21.34
C ASN A 330 8.69 29.11 21.53
N ALA A 331 8.61 29.98 22.54
CA ALA A 331 7.41 30.77 22.81
C ALA A 331 7.04 31.67 21.63
N GLU A 332 8.02 32.29 21.01
CA GLU A 332 7.85 33.19 19.90
C GLU A 332 7.16 32.53 18.71
N LEU A 333 7.52 31.30 18.38
CA LEU A 333 6.89 30.51 17.31
C LEU A 333 5.37 30.40 17.51
N ALA A 334 4.94 30.01 18.71
CA ALA A 334 3.51 29.89 19.04
C ALA A 334 2.81 31.21 19.17
N ASN A 335 3.41 32.20 19.87
CA ASN A 335 2.82 33.48 20.14
C ASN A 335 2.65 34.33 18.88
N THR A 336 3.64 34.35 17.99
CA THR A 336 3.54 35.02 16.68
C THR A 336 2.43 34.43 15.82
N MET A 337 2.33 33.12 15.77
CA MET A 337 1.24 32.41 15.06
C MET A 337 -0.13 32.84 15.62
N LEU A 338 -0.28 32.88 16.96
CA LEU A 338 -1.54 33.26 17.59
C LEU A 338 -1.88 34.76 17.31
N ARG A 339 -0.91 35.67 17.41
CA ARG A 339 -1.14 37.11 17.08
C ARG A 339 -1.56 37.27 15.63
N ASN A 340 -0.92 36.59 14.70
CA ASN A 340 -1.28 36.61 13.29
C ASN A 340 -2.71 36.08 13.05
N ALA A 341 -3.12 35.03 13.75
CA ALA A 341 -4.48 34.49 13.66
C ALA A 341 -5.51 35.52 14.24
N ILE A 342 -5.21 36.09 15.40
CA ILE A 342 -6.07 37.10 16.03
C ILE A 342 -6.28 38.33 15.11
N ALA A 343 -5.25 38.76 14.39
CA ALA A 343 -5.32 39.86 13.44
C ALA A 343 -6.30 39.59 12.26
N THR A 344 -6.68 38.36 11.99
CA THR A 344 -7.69 38.03 10.98
C THR A 344 -9.13 38.08 11.51
N LEU A 345 -9.32 38.18 12.82
CA LEU A 345 -10.65 38.17 13.46
C LEU A 345 -11.40 39.45 13.27
N LYS A 346 -12.70 39.33 13.07
CA LYS A 346 -13.64 40.46 13.16
C LYS A 346 -13.95 40.77 14.64
N PRO A 347 -14.39 41.99 14.97
CA PRO A 347 -14.61 42.43 16.36
C PRO A 347 -15.49 41.50 17.22
N ASN A 348 -16.42 40.79 16.59
CA ASN A 348 -17.37 39.91 17.29
C ASN A 348 -16.97 38.40 17.28
N GLU A 349 -15.84 38.06 16.68
CA GLU A 349 -15.37 36.67 16.59
C GLU A 349 -14.48 36.35 17.79
N LYS A 350 -14.85 35.35 18.56
CA LYS A 350 -14.15 34.90 19.76
C LYS A 350 -13.99 33.40 19.77
N PRO A 351 -13.06 32.84 18.99
CA PRO A 351 -12.86 31.40 18.90
C PRO A 351 -12.45 30.77 20.22
N ILE A 352 -12.88 29.51 20.42
CA ILE A 352 -12.30 28.64 21.42
C ILE A 352 -11.01 28.08 20.80
N VAL A 353 -9.87 28.34 21.45
CA VAL A 353 -8.56 27.82 21.00
C VAL A 353 -8.22 26.58 21.80
N HIS A 354 -8.19 25.43 21.12
CA HIS A 354 -7.86 24.16 21.73
C HIS A 354 -6.44 23.73 21.35
N SER A 355 -5.70 23.30 22.35
CA SER A 355 -4.34 22.77 22.19
C SER A 355 -4.16 21.49 22.99
N ASP A 356 -3.06 20.82 22.73
CA ASP A 356 -2.55 19.82 23.66
C ASP A 356 -2.03 20.51 24.94
N ARG A 357 -1.42 19.71 25.84
CA ARG A 357 -0.80 20.23 27.07
C ARG A 357 0.67 20.58 26.89
N GLY A 358 1.11 20.92 25.71
CA GLY A 358 2.45 21.40 25.44
C GLY A 358 2.83 22.59 26.31
N CYS A 359 4.09 22.70 26.72
CA CYS A 359 4.56 23.79 27.56
C CYS A 359 4.31 25.16 26.93
N HIS A 360 4.35 25.25 25.61
CA HIS A 360 4.18 26.47 24.82
C HIS A 360 2.83 27.18 25.09
N TYR A 361 1.76 26.36 25.24
CA TYR A 361 0.38 26.87 25.47
C TYR A 361 0.08 27.16 26.94
N ARG A 362 1.07 26.99 27.83
CA ARG A 362 0.98 27.29 29.26
C ARG A 362 1.85 28.45 29.71
N TRP A 363 2.66 29.00 28.81
CA TRP A 363 3.50 30.14 29.12
C TRP A 363 2.70 31.42 29.36
N PRO A 364 3.18 32.32 30.25
CA PRO A 364 2.47 33.52 30.65
C PRO A 364 2.06 34.40 29.48
N GLU A 365 2.93 34.59 28.50
CA GLU A 365 2.69 35.41 27.33
C GLU A 365 1.55 34.86 26.46
N TRP A 366 1.51 33.54 26.20
CA TRP A 366 0.41 32.89 25.51
C TRP A 366 -0.91 33.14 26.21
N ILE A 367 -0.94 33.00 27.55
CA ILE A 367 -2.13 33.20 28.36
C ILE A 367 -2.56 34.66 28.30
N GLN A 368 -1.62 35.60 28.32
CA GLN A 368 -1.90 37.03 28.23
C GLN A 368 -2.49 37.39 26.87
N ILE A 369 -1.90 36.93 25.75
CA ILE A 369 -2.44 37.20 24.41
C ILE A 369 -3.87 36.66 24.28
N MET A 370 -4.14 35.44 24.76
CA MET A 370 -5.50 34.88 24.78
C MET A 370 -6.49 35.73 25.57
N LYS A 371 -6.06 36.22 26.75
CA LYS A 371 -6.89 37.08 27.62
C LYS A 371 -7.15 38.45 27.00
N GLU A 372 -6.14 39.10 26.44
CA GLU A 372 -6.24 40.40 25.77
C GLU A 372 -7.20 40.35 24.57
N ALA A 373 -7.14 39.28 23.81
CA ALA A 373 -8.04 39.02 22.67
C ALA A 373 -9.42 38.50 23.10
N ASN A 374 -9.65 38.27 24.39
CA ASN A 374 -10.88 37.69 24.95
C ASN A 374 -11.26 36.35 24.33
N LEU A 375 -10.25 35.46 24.11
CA LEU A 375 -10.40 34.14 23.57
C LEU A 375 -10.54 33.07 24.67
N THR A 376 -11.32 32.03 24.41
CA THR A 376 -11.50 30.94 25.36
C THR A 376 -10.42 29.89 25.15
N ARG A 377 -9.70 29.53 26.23
CA ARG A 377 -8.72 28.46 26.22
C ARG A 377 -9.39 27.12 26.47
N SER A 378 -9.00 26.11 25.68
CA SER A 378 -9.37 24.70 25.88
C SER A 378 -8.14 23.85 25.73
N MET A 379 -8.01 22.78 26.54
CA MET A 379 -6.85 21.87 26.48
C MET A 379 -7.30 20.42 26.59
N SER A 380 -6.62 19.55 25.87
CA SER A 380 -6.80 18.10 25.93
C SER A 380 -6.68 17.57 27.38
N LYS A 381 -7.40 16.52 27.72
CA LYS A 381 -7.22 15.81 28.99
C LYS A 381 -5.87 15.09 28.98
N LYS A 382 -5.27 14.95 30.18
CA LYS A 382 -3.95 14.30 30.32
C LYS A 382 -3.96 12.88 29.76
N GLY A 383 -3.07 12.59 28.81
CA GLY A 383 -2.93 11.26 28.22
C GLY A 383 -4.05 10.85 27.26
N CYS A 384 -4.91 11.80 26.85
CA CYS A 384 -6.01 11.56 25.93
C CYS A 384 -5.66 12.10 24.52
N SER A 385 -4.86 11.35 23.73
CA SER A 385 -4.59 11.67 22.31
C SER A 385 -5.84 11.94 21.47
N PRO A 386 -6.99 11.26 21.68
CA PRO A 386 -8.20 11.56 20.92
C PRO A 386 -8.70 12.98 21.03
N ASP A 387 -8.34 13.70 22.10
CA ASP A 387 -8.83 15.07 22.34
C ASP A 387 -8.18 16.10 21.38
N ASN A 388 -7.08 15.75 20.70
CA ASN A 388 -6.44 16.58 19.64
C ASN A 388 -6.40 15.88 18.28
N SER A 389 -7.24 14.86 18.08
CA SER A 389 -7.18 13.99 16.90
C SER A 389 -7.38 14.71 15.57
N ALA A 390 -8.11 15.80 15.53
CA ALA A 390 -8.32 16.57 14.30
C ALA A 390 -7.05 17.31 13.86
N CYS A 391 -6.29 17.88 14.81
CA CYS A 391 -4.99 18.49 14.54
C CYS A 391 -3.94 17.44 14.15
N GLU A 392 -3.90 16.30 14.87
CA GLU A 392 -3.07 15.16 14.50
C GLU A 392 -3.39 14.63 13.09
N GLY A 393 -4.67 14.64 12.72
CA GLY A 393 -5.14 14.26 11.38
C GLY A 393 -4.61 15.22 10.31
N PHE A 394 -4.60 16.52 10.56
CA PHE A 394 -4.00 17.51 9.67
C PHE A 394 -2.50 17.26 9.49
N PHE A 395 -1.74 17.08 10.57
CA PHE A 395 -0.31 16.79 10.48
C PHE A 395 -0.03 15.44 9.79
N GLY A 396 -0.89 14.45 10.02
CA GLY A 396 -0.81 13.17 9.32
C GLY A 396 -0.93 13.32 7.80
N HIS A 397 -1.85 14.18 7.34
CA HIS A 397 -1.98 14.49 5.92
C HIS A 397 -0.77 15.26 5.40
N LEU A 398 -0.37 16.33 6.08
CA LEU A 398 0.77 17.15 5.68
C LEU A 398 2.05 16.32 5.58
N LYS A 399 2.38 15.51 6.59
CA LYS A 399 3.56 14.64 6.56
C LYS A 399 3.49 13.58 5.49
N THR A 400 2.32 13.04 5.22
CA THR A 400 2.15 11.99 4.19
C THR A 400 2.19 12.58 2.78
N GLU A 401 1.62 13.76 2.59
CA GLU A 401 1.44 14.37 1.28
C GLU A 401 2.69 15.16 0.84
N MET A 402 3.45 15.73 1.78
CA MET A 402 4.58 16.61 1.49
C MET A 402 5.92 16.02 1.96
N PHE A 403 5.99 15.46 3.18
CA PHE A 403 7.27 15.11 3.80
C PHE A 403 7.73 13.69 3.51
N TYR A 404 6.85 12.68 3.74
CA TYR A 404 7.24 11.29 3.57
C TYR A 404 7.30 10.89 2.09
N GLY A 405 8.43 10.30 1.70
CA GLY A 405 8.66 9.79 0.33
C GLY A 405 9.39 10.77 -0.59
N HIS A 406 9.68 11.96 -0.10
CA HIS A 406 10.61 12.89 -0.75
C HIS A 406 11.99 12.76 -0.12
N ASP A 407 13.01 12.98 -0.93
CA ASP A 407 14.39 13.09 -0.48
C ASP A 407 14.70 14.55 -0.15
N TRP A 408 15.10 14.79 1.11
CA TRP A 408 15.40 16.11 1.64
C TRP A 408 16.90 16.29 1.95
N ASP A 409 17.75 15.37 1.48
CA ASP A 409 19.17 15.32 1.84
C ASP A 409 19.98 16.52 1.32
N GLU A 410 19.56 17.09 0.18
CA GLU A 410 20.23 18.24 -0.45
C GLU A 410 19.58 19.59 -0.11
N TYR A 411 18.49 19.60 0.65
CA TYR A 411 17.76 20.82 0.98
C TYR A 411 18.39 21.55 2.17
N SER A 412 18.55 22.87 2.04
CA SER A 412 18.82 23.75 3.16
C SER A 412 17.58 23.91 4.05
N ILE A 413 17.76 24.47 5.25
CA ILE A 413 16.64 24.76 6.17
C ILE A 413 15.68 25.78 5.53
N GLU A 414 16.21 26.81 4.87
CA GLU A 414 15.45 27.89 4.23
C GLU A 414 14.61 27.35 3.06
N GLU A 415 15.17 26.53 2.20
CA GLU A 415 14.45 25.89 1.10
C GLU A 415 13.35 24.97 1.63
N PHE A 416 13.62 24.20 2.67
CA PHE A 416 12.63 23.33 3.27
C PHE A 416 11.48 24.12 3.92
N ILE A 417 11.77 25.29 4.55
CA ILE A 417 10.75 26.22 5.05
C ILE A 417 9.88 26.75 3.92
N GLN A 418 10.46 27.07 2.75
CA GLN A 418 9.71 27.51 1.57
C GLN A 418 8.79 26.39 1.05
N GLU A 419 9.24 25.16 1.05
CA GLU A 419 8.41 24.00 0.66
C GLU A 419 7.22 23.80 1.60
N ILE A 420 7.42 23.92 2.92
CA ILE A 420 6.29 23.89 3.89
C ILE A 420 5.32 25.03 3.61
N ASN A 421 5.79 26.26 3.41
CA ASN A 421 4.94 27.41 3.09
C ASN A 421 4.18 27.19 1.78
N GLY A 422 4.85 26.69 0.75
CA GLY A 422 4.23 26.34 -0.53
C GLY A 422 3.13 25.28 -0.38
N TYR A 423 3.35 24.26 0.45
CA TYR A 423 2.34 23.27 0.77
C TYR A 423 1.15 23.88 1.52
N MET A 424 1.39 24.71 2.52
CA MET A 424 0.33 25.36 3.29
C MET A 424 -0.55 26.26 2.41
N GLY A 425 0.06 27.01 1.51
CA GLY A 425 -0.67 27.82 0.52
C GLY A 425 -1.51 26.96 -0.43
N TRP A 426 -0.92 25.91 -0.97
CA TRP A 426 -1.63 24.94 -1.81
C TRP A 426 -2.75 24.21 -1.06
N TYR A 427 -2.54 23.86 0.22
CA TYR A 427 -3.57 23.24 1.05
C TYR A 427 -4.81 24.12 1.19
N CYS A 428 -4.62 25.41 1.35
CA CYS A 428 -5.73 26.37 1.47
C CYS A 428 -6.45 26.56 0.13
N LYS A 429 -5.71 26.70 -0.98
CA LYS A 429 -6.23 27.17 -2.27
C LYS A 429 -6.69 26.03 -3.19
N ASP A 430 -5.95 24.94 -3.22
CA ASP A 430 -6.07 23.93 -4.29
C ASP A 430 -6.41 22.52 -3.77
N ARG A 431 -6.08 22.23 -2.50
CA ARG A 431 -6.33 20.91 -1.94
C ARG A 431 -7.80 20.65 -1.70
N ILE A 432 -8.42 19.92 -2.61
CA ILE A 432 -9.84 19.55 -2.49
C ILE A 432 -10.09 18.51 -1.38
N LYS A 433 -11.22 18.68 -0.68
CA LYS A 433 -11.68 17.78 0.38
C LYS A 433 -13.04 17.17 0.02
N SER A 434 -13.20 15.88 0.17
CA SER A 434 -14.49 15.20 -0.05
C SER A 434 -15.57 15.68 0.93
N THR A 435 -15.18 16.03 2.16
CA THR A 435 -16.08 16.58 3.19
C THR A 435 -16.61 17.98 2.84
N LEU A 436 -15.94 18.70 1.94
CA LEU A 436 -16.34 20.01 1.45
C LEU A 436 -16.94 19.96 0.03
N GLY A 437 -17.50 18.80 -0.36
CA GLY A 437 -18.10 18.63 -1.68
C GLY A 437 -17.07 18.68 -2.82
N GLY A 438 -15.80 18.35 -2.55
CA GLY A 438 -14.71 18.42 -3.54
C GLY A 438 -14.15 19.82 -3.71
N LEU A 439 -14.44 20.75 -2.83
CA LEU A 439 -13.88 22.11 -2.83
C LEU A 439 -12.60 22.17 -2.00
N SER A 440 -11.73 23.14 -2.32
CA SER A 440 -10.66 23.55 -1.39
C SER A 440 -11.25 24.32 -0.19
N PRO A 441 -10.53 24.44 0.93
CA PRO A 441 -11.03 25.25 2.05
C PRO A 441 -11.39 26.69 1.64
N LEU A 442 -10.57 27.31 0.80
CA LEU A 442 -10.79 28.66 0.31
C LEU A 442 -12.05 28.76 -0.58
N ASP A 443 -12.18 27.84 -1.53
CA ASP A 443 -13.36 27.80 -2.43
C ASP A 443 -14.64 27.48 -1.66
N TYR A 444 -14.55 26.63 -0.64
CA TYR A 444 -15.68 26.34 0.23
C TYR A 444 -16.14 27.59 0.96
N ARG A 445 -15.22 28.39 1.55
CA ARG A 445 -15.56 29.67 2.21
C ARG A 445 -16.23 30.65 1.24
N ARG A 446 -15.69 30.77 0.03
CA ARG A 446 -16.29 31.60 -1.03
C ARG A 446 -17.70 31.13 -1.41
N SER A 447 -17.90 29.81 -1.53
CA SER A 447 -19.21 29.24 -1.91
C SER A 447 -20.30 29.48 -0.88
N ILE A 448 -19.95 29.68 0.39
CA ILE A 448 -20.88 30.02 1.49
C ILE A 448 -20.87 31.51 1.84
N GLY A 449 -20.31 32.36 0.98
CA GLY A 449 -20.36 33.82 1.10
C GLY A 449 -19.42 34.42 2.14
N ILE A 450 -18.38 33.68 2.54
CA ILE A 450 -17.36 34.23 3.47
C ILE A 450 -16.30 34.96 2.63
N ALA A 451 -16.08 36.25 2.91
CA ALA A 451 -14.94 36.97 2.36
C ALA A 451 -13.63 36.44 2.94
N VAL A 452 -12.67 36.13 2.06
CA VAL A 452 -11.38 35.52 2.40
C VAL A 452 -10.26 36.41 1.91
#